data_223f047dfdccadc63ee95fc5ac2804ee
#
_entry.id   223f047dfdccadc63ee95fc5ac2804ee
#
_cell.length_a   1.000
_cell.length_b   1.000
_cell.length_c   1.000
_cell.angle_alpha   90.00
_cell.angle_beta   90.00
_cell.angle_gamma   90.00
#
_symmetry.space_group_name_H-M   'P 1'
#
loop_
_entity.id
_entity.type
_entity.pdbx_description
1 polymer ?
#
loop_
_entity_poly.entity_id
_entity_poly.type
_entity_poly.pdbx_seq_one_letter_code
_entity_poly.pdbx_strand_id
1 'polypeptide(L)'
;DAMHAAGIKVGMGTPTYSIPPWLYAKHPEALVIPLGQARQAWKFYGPRQNMDITHPVYRQYSERVIRKIAERYAKHPGVIGWQVDNETGAYGTAGPHVQAGFKEWLKRKFGTVEAMNQAWGLVYWGQLVGSWDELPPRDGIINPGWKLEWERYQRSLVTDFLGWQARILRESIPATQWVTQDFHGA
;
A
#
# COMPACT_ATOMS: atom_id res chain seq x y z
N ASP A 1 -10.02 27.14 -9.54
CA ASP A 1 -10.20 28.48 -10.11
C ASP A 1 -10.46 29.54 -9.02
N ALA A 2 -11.45 29.36 -8.12
CA ALA A 2 -11.78 30.35 -7.08
C ALA A 2 -10.59 30.67 -6.15
N MET A 3 -9.84 29.68 -5.70
CA MET A 3 -8.64 29.89 -4.86
C MET A 3 -7.58 30.71 -5.60
N HIS A 4 -7.34 30.39 -6.87
CA HIS A 4 -6.39 31.13 -7.69
C HIS A 4 -6.82 32.58 -7.90
N ALA A 5 -8.12 32.84 -8.18
CA ALA A 5 -8.65 34.17 -8.30
C ALA A 5 -8.52 35.01 -7.01
N ALA A 6 -8.52 34.34 -5.85
CA ALA A 6 -8.28 34.97 -4.54
C ALA A 6 -6.76 35.05 -4.20
N GLY A 7 -5.85 34.73 -5.11
CA GLY A 7 -4.41 34.78 -4.86
C GLY A 7 -3.86 33.62 -4.03
N ILE A 8 -4.70 32.60 -3.73
CA ILE A 8 -4.32 31.46 -2.89
C ILE A 8 -3.66 30.38 -3.74
N LYS A 9 -2.49 29.91 -3.31
CA LYS A 9 -1.80 28.75 -3.90
C LYS A 9 -2.34 27.45 -3.32
N VAL A 10 -2.35 26.39 -4.14
CA VAL A 10 -2.98 25.12 -3.81
C VAL A 10 -1.98 23.98 -3.94
N GLY A 11 -1.88 23.14 -2.89
CA GLY A 11 -1.37 21.78 -2.97
C GLY A 11 -2.55 20.85 -3.24
N MET A 12 -2.43 20.03 -4.29
CA MET A 12 -3.47 19.05 -4.66
C MET A 12 -3.22 17.72 -3.97
N GLY A 13 -4.25 17.09 -3.40
CA GLY A 13 -4.16 15.72 -2.84
C GLY A 13 -4.59 14.65 -3.84
N THR A 14 -3.89 13.50 -3.86
CA THR A 14 -4.42 12.32 -4.55
C THR A 14 -5.53 11.69 -3.70
N PRO A 15 -6.72 11.39 -4.26
CA PRO A 15 -7.87 10.92 -3.48
C PRO A 15 -7.85 9.40 -3.29
N THR A 16 -6.80 8.87 -2.67
CA THR A 16 -6.55 7.43 -2.55
C THR A 16 -6.74 6.88 -1.13
N TYR A 17 -7.10 7.70 -0.17
CA TYR A 17 -7.22 7.31 1.24
C TYR A 17 -8.59 6.74 1.64
N SER A 18 -9.50 6.58 0.69
CA SER A 18 -10.80 5.90 0.88
C SER A 18 -11.34 5.37 -0.45
N ILE A 19 -12.31 4.46 -0.40
CA ILE A 19 -12.98 3.94 -1.60
C ILE A 19 -14.42 4.44 -1.69
N PRO A 20 -14.89 4.78 -2.90
CA PRO A 20 -16.27 5.18 -3.10
C PRO A 20 -17.23 3.98 -3.07
N PRO A 21 -18.55 4.22 -2.83
CA PRO A 21 -19.55 3.17 -2.75
C PRO A 21 -19.59 2.22 -3.95
N TRP A 22 -19.41 2.76 -5.14
CA TRP A 22 -19.45 1.97 -6.37
C TRP A 22 -18.28 0.99 -6.48
N LEU A 23 -17.07 1.37 -5.97
CA LEU A 23 -15.91 0.48 -5.96
C LEU A 23 -16.11 -0.64 -4.94
N TYR A 24 -16.61 -0.31 -3.76
CA TYR A 24 -17.00 -1.30 -2.76
C TYR A 24 -18.03 -2.30 -3.30
N ALA A 25 -19.07 -1.83 -3.99
CA ALA A 25 -20.13 -2.68 -4.51
C ALA A 25 -19.63 -3.63 -5.61
N LYS A 26 -18.70 -3.18 -6.44
CA LYS A 26 -18.18 -3.98 -7.57
C LYS A 26 -16.98 -4.85 -7.20
N HIS A 27 -16.16 -4.41 -6.24
CA HIS A 27 -14.89 -5.01 -5.90
C HIS A 27 -14.69 -5.05 -4.38
N PRO A 28 -15.58 -5.77 -3.63
CA PRO A 28 -15.44 -5.87 -2.18
C PRO A 28 -14.14 -6.57 -1.76
N GLU A 29 -13.54 -7.35 -2.66
CA GLU A 29 -12.25 -8.02 -2.47
C GLU A 29 -11.05 -7.04 -2.36
N ALA A 30 -11.23 -5.78 -2.79
CA ALA A 30 -10.21 -4.74 -2.66
C ALA A 30 -10.09 -4.14 -1.24
N LEU A 31 -10.93 -4.59 -0.31
CA LEU A 31 -10.83 -4.18 1.09
C LEU A 31 -9.74 -4.93 1.84
N VAL A 32 -9.25 -4.32 2.91
CA VAL A 32 -8.30 -4.94 3.84
C VAL A 32 -8.86 -6.24 4.41
N ILE A 33 -8.04 -7.28 4.38
CA ILE A 33 -8.24 -8.52 5.14
C ILE A 33 -7.17 -8.53 6.22
N PRO A 34 -7.51 -8.26 7.49
CA PRO A 34 -6.53 -8.24 8.57
C PRO A 34 -5.91 -9.62 8.84
N LEU A 35 -4.73 -9.62 9.43
CA LEU A 35 -4.07 -10.83 9.88
C LEU A 35 -4.98 -11.59 10.87
N GLY A 36 -5.08 -12.91 10.72
CA GLY A 36 -5.93 -13.74 11.56
C GLY A 36 -7.39 -13.81 11.16
N GLN A 37 -7.76 -13.17 10.07
CA GLN A 37 -9.14 -13.17 9.59
C GLN A 37 -9.24 -13.70 8.16
N ALA A 38 -10.17 -14.63 7.95
CA ALA A 38 -10.44 -15.19 6.63
C ALA A 38 -11.26 -14.22 5.74
N ARG A 39 -11.84 -13.18 6.32
CA ARG A 39 -12.70 -12.21 5.66
C ARG A 39 -12.37 -10.80 6.11
N GLN A 40 -12.81 -9.82 5.32
CA GLN A 40 -12.71 -8.40 5.63
C GLN A 40 -13.28 -8.09 7.02
N ALA A 41 -12.49 -7.42 7.87
CA ALA A 41 -12.98 -6.91 9.16
C ALA A 41 -13.93 -5.74 8.96
N TRP A 42 -13.72 -4.97 7.91
CA TRP A 42 -14.46 -3.76 7.59
C TRP A 42 -15.39 -4.03 6.42
N LYS A 43 -16.68 -3.94 6.66
CA LYS A 43 -17.71 -4.15 5.64
C LYS A 43 -18.22 -2.83 5.05
N PHE A 44 -17.45 -1.74 5.18
CA PHE A 44 -17.93 -0.41 4.87
C PHE A 44 -17.07 0.28 3.84
N TYR A 45 -17.67 1.09 3.02
CA TYR A 45 -17.02 2.13 2.24
C TYR A 45 -17.06 3.46 3.03
N GLY A 46 -16.26 4.45 2.62
CA GLY A 46 -16.29 5.80 3.18
C GLY A 46 -15.33 6.07 4.32
N PRO A 47 -15.16 5.20 5.35
CA PRO A 47 -14.06 5.38 6.28
C PRO A 47 -12.73 5.37 5.56
N ARG A 48 -11.79 6.18 6.06
CA ARG A 48 -10.42 6.19 5.54
C ARG A 48 -9.79 4.81 5.72
N GLN A 49 -8.92 4.43 4.76
CA GLN A 49 -7.90 3.41 4.99
C GLN A 49 -8.44 1.99 5.20
N ASN A 50 -9.51 1.64 4.51
CA ASN A 50 -10.10 0.31 4.54
C ASN A 50 -9.80 -0.53 3.28
N MET A 51 -8.88 -0.06 2.43
CA MET A 51 -8.50 -0.72 1.19
C MET A 51 -7.16 -1.47 1.32
N ASP A 52 -7.04 -2.57 0.60
CA ASP A 52 -5.77 -3.24 0.40
C ASP A 52 -4.96 -2.46 -0.66
N ILE A 53 -3.94 -1.74 -0.21
CA ILE A 53 -3.07 -0.92 -1.08
C ILE A 53 -2.23 -1.76 -2.04
N THR A 54 -2.22 -3.09 -1.91
CA THR A 54 -1.57 -4.02 -2.85
C THR A 54 -2.52 -4.57 -3.89
N HIS A 55 -3.85 -4.42 -3.71
CA HIS A 55 -4.83 -5.03 -4.57
C HIS A 55 -4.82 -4.42 -5.98
N PRO A 56 -4.69 -5.22 -7.05
CA PRO A 56 -4.49 -4.69 -8.41
C PRO A 56 -5.67 -3.85 -8.90
N VAL A 57 -6.90 -4.22 -8.60
CA VAL A 57 -8.09 -3.44 -8.96
C VAL A 57 -8.09 -2.07 -8.28
N TYR A 58 -7.74 -2.03 -6.98
CA TYR A 58 -7.63 -0.76 -6.27
C TYR A 58 -6.53 0.12 -6.88
N ARG A 59 -5.36 -0.44 -7.18
CA ARG A 59 -4.25 0.25 -7.85
C ARG A 59 -4.68 0.80 -9.22
N GLN A 60 -5.38 0.01 -10.03
CA GLN A 60 -5.88 0.43 -11.35
C GLN A 60 -6.79 1.66 -11.27
N TYR A 61 -7.77 1.66 -10.36
CA TYR A 61 -8.68 2.80 -10.23
C TYR A 61 -8.00 4.02 -9.60
N SER A 62 -7.09 3.82 -8.65
CA SER A 62 -6.27 4.88 -8.07
C SER A 62 -5.39 5.55 -9.12
N GLU A 63 -4.70 4.78 -9.95
CA GLU A 63 -3.90 5.31 -11.05
C GLU A 63 -4.75 6.15 -12.02
N ARG A 64 -5.91 5.62 -12.41
CA ARG A 64 -6.81 6.32 -13.33
C ARG A 64 -7.22 7.69 -12.80
N VAL A 65 -7.59 7.78 -11.51
CA VAL A 65 -8.00 9.07 -10.93
C VAL A 65 -6.82 10.02 -10.76
N ILE A 66 -5.66 9.52 -10.34
CA ILE A 66 -4.43 10.33 -10.21
C ILE A 66 -4.07 10.95 -11.56
N ARG A 67 -4.03 10.14 -12.63
CA ARG A 67 -3.73 10.62 -13.98
C ARG A 67 -4.73 11.69 -14.44
N LYS A 68 -6.02 11.47 -14.22
CA LYS A 68 -7.06 12.44 -14.62
C LYS A 68 -6.97 13.77 -13.89
N ILE A 69 -6.66 13.74 -12.60
CA ILE A 69 -6.46 14.98 -11.82
C ILE A 69 -5.18 15.68 -12.27
N ALA A 70 -4.09 14.96 -12.48
CA ALA A 70 -2.83 15.52 -12.96
C ALA A 70 -2.99 16.13 -14.37
N GLU A 71 -3.59 15.44 -15.34
CA GLU A 71 -3.88 15.96 -16.67
C GLU A 71 -4.61 17.31 -16.62
N ARG A 72 -5.58 17.44 -15.71
CA ARG A 72 -6.41 18.64 -15.61
C ARG A 72 -5.70 19.80 -14.92
N TYR A 73 -4.93 19.53 -13.87
CA TYR A 73 -4.46 20.59 -12.95
C TYR A 73 -2.95 20.82 -12.94
N ALA A 74 -2.14 19.93 -13.56
CA ALA A 74 -0.68 20.06 -13.53
C ALA A 74 -0.18 21.42 -14.07
N LYS A 75 -0.87 21.98 -15.06
CA LYS A 75 -0.50 23.27 -15.68
C LYS A 75 -1.28 24.48 -15.12
N HIS A 76 -2.12 24.25 -14.10
CA HIS A 76 -2.91 25.33 -13.52
C HIS A 76 -2.01 26.27 -12.68
N PRO A 77 -2.01 27.61 -12.91
CA PRO A 77 -1.03 28.52 -12.30
C PRO A 77 -1.19 28.66 -10.78
N GLY A 78 -2.33 28.28 -10.23
CA GLY A 78 -2.58 28.23 -8.79
C GLY A 78 -2.05 26.97 -8.11
N VAL A 79 -1.73 25.88 -8.84
CA VAL A 79 -1.25 24.63 -8.27
C VAL A 79 0.28 24.67 -8.17
N ILE A 80 0.80 24.51 -6.97
CA ILE A 80 2.24 24.59 -6.68
C ILE A 80 2.84 23.27 -6.21
N GLY A 81 2.02 22.27 -5.92
CA GLY A 81 2.51 20.96 -5.47
C GLY A 81 1.40 19.95 -5.24
N TRP A 82 1.81 18.77 -4.84
CA TRP A 82 0.96 17.58 -4.72
C TRP A 82 1.27 16.82 -3.43
N GLN A 83 0.23 16.43 -2.70
CA GLN A 83 0.31 15.48 -1.62
C GLN A 83 -0.17 14.12 -2.12
N VAL A 84 0.64 13.07 -1.96
CA VAL A 84 0.25 11.71 -2.30
C VAL A 84 -0.44 11.07 -1.10
N ASP A 85 -1.67 10.57 -1.30
CA ASP A 85 -2.49 9.95 -0.25
C ASP A 85 -2.65 10.83 0.99
N ASN A 86 -3.00 10.24 2.13
CA ASN A 86 -3.09 10.95 3.40
C ASN A 86 -2.86 10.00 4.58
N GLU A 87 -1.85 10.26 5.42
CA GLU A 87 -1.53 9.48 6.61
C GLU A 87 -1.49 7.97 6.34
N THR A 88 -0.81 7.56 5.28
CA THR A 88 -0.83 6.21 4.74
C THR A 88 -0.24 5.18 5.70
N GLY A 89 -0.97 4.10 5.91
CA GLY A 89 -0.50 2.91 6.63
C GLY A 89 -0.80 1.63 5.86
N ALA A 90 -0.22 0.52 6.29
CA ALA A 90 -0.54 -0.80 5.74
C ALA A 90 -1.84 -1.40 6.32
N TYR A 91 -2.34 -0.82 7.40
CA TYR A 91 -3.61 -1.16 8.08
C TYR A 91 -3.75 -2.63 8.47
N GLY A 92 -2.63 -3.32 8.65
CA GLY A 92 -2.61 -4.75 8.97
C GLY A 92 -3.10 -5.64 7.83
N THR A 93 -3.10 -5.14 6.59
CA THR A 93 -3.55 -5.96 5.45
C THR A 93 -2.72 -7.23 5.31
N ALA A 94 -3.40 -8.36 5.18
CA ALA A 94 -2.80 -9.70 5.12
C ALA A 94 -3.54 -10.63 4.14
N GLY A 95 -4.27 -10.04 3.21
CA GLY A 95 -5.00 -10.77 2.18
C GLY A 95 -4.10 -11.55 1.20
N PRO A 96 -4.69 -12.28 0.24
CA PRO A 96 -3.94 -13.16 -0.67
C PRO A 96 -2.81 -12.43 -1.43
N HIS A 97 -3.02 -11.21 -1.88
CA HIS A 97 -2.00 -10.42 -2.59
C HIS A 97 -0.82 -10.07 -1.68
N VAL A 98 -1.09 -9.73 -0.43
CA VAL A 98 -0.07 -9.41 0.57
C VAL A 98 0.74 -10.64 0.93
N GLN A 99 0.08 -11.81 1.13
CA GLN A 99 0.76 -13.08 1.41
C GLN A 99 1.65 -13.52 0.24
N ALA A 100 1.16 -13.43 -0.99
CA ALA A 100 1.95 -13.71 -2.18
C ALA A 100 3.16 -12.77 -2.31
N GLY A 101 2.94 -11.49 -2.08
CA GLY A 101 4.02 -10.49 -2.08
C GLY A 101 5.06 -10.71 -0.98
N PHE A 102 4.64 -11.17 0.19
CA PHE A 102 5.56 -11.53 1.28
C PHE A 102 6.43 -12.73 0.92
N LYS A 103 5.87 -13.76 0.29
CA LYS A 103 6.65 -14.89 -0.25
C LYS A 103 7.73 -14.38 -1.21
N GLU A 104 7.40 -13.52 -2.15
CA GLU A 104 8.38 -12.96 -3.09
C GLU A 104 9.40 -12.03 -2.41
N TRP A 105 9.01 -11.32 -1.36
CA TRP A 105 9.93 -10.55 -0.51
C TRP A 105 10.98 -11.45 0.13
N LEU A 106 10.56 -12.57 0.72
CA LEU A 106 11.45 -13.55 1.36
C LEU A 106 12.38 -14.23 0.35
N LYS A 107 11.87 -14.60 -0.83
CA LYS A 107 12.69 -15.14 -1.92
C LYS A 107 13.80 -14.17 -2.33
N ARG A 108 13.47 -12.89 -2.51
CA ARG A 108 14.48 -11.88 -2.85
C ARG A 108 15.52 -11.70 -1.75
N LYS A 109 15.11 -11.79 -0.49
CA LYS A 109 16.00 -11.58 0.64
C LYS A 109 16.93 -12.76 0.91
N PHE A 110 16.41 -13.96 0.90
CA PHE A 110 17.13 -15.16 1.34
C PHE A 110 17.63 -16.02 0.18
N GLY A 111 17.07 -15.90 -1.00
CA GLY A 111 17.39 -16.72 -2.16
C GLY A 111 16.80 -18.12 -2.06
N THR A 112 17.10 -18.85 -0.99
CA THR A 112 16.61 -20.22 -0.78
C THR A 112 15.91 -20.40 0.56
N VAL A 113 15.08 -21.45 0.67
CA VAL A 113 14.41 -21.79 1.94
C VAL A 113 15.41 -22.24 3.00
N GLU A 114 16.50 -22.89 2.60
CA GLU A 114 17.56 -23.33 3.50
C GLU A 114 18.25 -22.13 4.17
N ALA A 115 18.57 -21.10 3.40
CA ALA A 115 19.14 -19.87 3.93
C ALA A 115 18.18 -19.16 4.91
N MET A 116 16.89 -19.13 4.59
CA MET A 116 15.85 -18.59 5.48
C MET A 116 15.72 -19.42 6.76
N ASN A 117 15.64 -20.76 6.64
CA ASN A 117 15.57 -21.67 7.78
C ASN A 117 16.75 -21.49 8.73
N GLN A 118 17.96 -21.39 8.18
CA GLN A 118 19.18 -21.16 8.95
C GLN A 118 19.16 -19.78 9.64
N ALA A 119 18.81 -18.72 8.91
CA ALA A 119 18.79 -17.36 9.44
C ALA A 119 17.79 -17.17 10.60
N TRP A 120 16.70 -17.93 10.59
CA TRP A 120 15.66 -17.85 11.61
C TRP A 120 15.69 -19.00 12.63
N GLY A 121 16.59 -19.98 12.47
CA GLY A 121 16.70 -21.14 13.37
C GLY A 121 15.46 -22.02 13.37
N LEU A 122 14.88 -22.30 12.18
CA LEU A 122 13.59 -23.00 12.06
C LEU A 122 13.66 -24.52 12.28
N VAL A 123 14.78 -25.06 12.72
CA VAL A 123 14.95 -26.52 12.89
C VAL A 123 14.18 -27.08 14.08
N TYR A 124 13.44 -26.26 14.79
CA TYR A 124 12.86 -26.61 16.07
C TYR A 124 11.33 -26.45 16.07
N TRP A 125 10.63 -27.37 16.77
CA TRP A 125 9.17 -27.44 16.85
C TRP A 125 8.44 -27.52 15.50
N GLY A 126 9.01 -28.21 14.52
CA GLY A 126 8.39 -28.43 13.23
C GLY A 126 8.21 -27.15 12.38
N GLN A 127 9.02 -26.12 12.62
CA GLN A 127 8.94 -24.85 11.89
C GLN A 127 9.72 -24.87 10.56
N LEU A 128 10.50 -25.94 10.30
CA LEU A 128 11.31 -26.04 9.11
C LEU A 128 10.44 -26.00 7.85
N VAL A 129 10.78 -25.11 6.93
CA VAL A 129 10.12 -24.96 5.63
C VAL A 129 10.91 -25.75 4.57
N GLY A 130 10.28 -26.71 3.90
CA GLY A 130 10.94 -27.55 2.89
C GLY A 130 10.93 -26.92 1.50
N SER A 131 9.94 -26.09 1.20
CA SER A 131 9.84 -25.38 -0.08
C SER A 131 9.10 -24.06 0.06
N TRP A 132 9.25 -23.14 -0.91
CA TRP A 132 8.49 -21.89 -0.92
C TRP A 132 6.97 -22.10 -0.99
N ASP A 133 6.50 -23.24 -1.46
CA ASP A 133 5.07 -23.53 -1.55
C ASP A 133 4.48 -24.02 -0.23
N GLU A 134 5.34 -24.50 0.67
CA GLU A 134 4.96 -24.85 2.04
C GLU A 134 4.94 -23.65 3.00
N LEU A 135 5.37 -22.47 2.53
CA LEU A 135 5.42 -21.29 3.39
C LEU A 135 4.02 -20.95 3.91
N PRO A 136 3.76 -21.07 5.22
CA PRO A 136 2.44 -20.80 5.77
C PRO A 136 2.13 -19.29 5.73
N PRO A 137 0.85 -18.92 5.81
CA PRO A 137 0.48 -17.53 6.08
C PRO A 137 1.16 -17.00 7.34
N ARG A 138 1.35 -15.69 7.44
CA ARG A 138 1.99 -15.05 8.62
C ARG A 138 1.27 -15.37 9.94
N ASP A 139 0.02 -15.78 9.88
CA ASP A 139 -0.84 -16.06 11.01
C ASP A 139 -0.29 -17.14 11.95
N GLY A 140 -0.37 -16.90 13.25
CA GLY A 140 0.01 -17.87 14.28
C GLY A 140 1.52 -18.17 14.39
N ILE A 141 2.37 -17.46 13.67
CA ILE A 141 3.81 -17.70 13.70
C ILE A 141 4.44 -17.09 14.95
N ILE A 142 5.15 -17.93 15.70
CA ILE A 142 5.83 -17.56 16.95
C ILE A 142 7.28 -17.12 16.76
N ASN A 143 7.91 -17.43 15.62
CA ASN A 143 9.32 -17.10 15.37
C ASN A 143 9.53 -15.57 15.29
N PRO A 144 10.42 -14.99 16.11
CA PRO A 144 10.63 -13.55 16.14
C PRO A 144 11.27 -12.98 14.87
N GLY A 145 12.14 -13.77 14.19
CA GLY A 145 12.74 -13.36 12.92
C GLY A 145 11.69 -13.21 11.82
N TRP A 146 10.77 -14.16 11.76
CA TRP A 146 9.64 -14.11 10.83
C TRP A 146 8.73 -12.92 11.11
N LYS A 147 8.38 -12.70 12.39
CA LYS A 147 7.57 -11.55 12.81
C LYS A 147 8.21 -10.23 12.39
N LEU A 148 9.50 -10.06 12.68
CA LEU A 148 10.24 -8.85 12.31
C LEU A 148 10.26 -8.62 10.79
N GLU A 149 10.41 -9.69 10.01
CA GLU A 149 10.44 -9.58 8.56
C GLU A 149 9.06 -9.23 7.98
N TRP A 150 7.99 -9.76 8.56
CA TRP A 150 6.63 -9.35 8.22
C TRP A 150 6.40 -7.87 8.49
N GLU A 151 6.84 -7.35 9.62
CA GLU A 151 6.71 -5.93 9.96
C GLU A 151 7.51 -5.04 8.99
N ARG A 152 8.70 -5.47 8.59
CA ARG A 152 9.49 -4.77 7.55
C ARG A 152 8.79 -4.75 6.21
N TYR A 153 8.22 -5.89 5.82
CA TYR A 153 7.45 -6.01 4.60
C TYR A 153 6.21 -5.11 4.63
N GLN A 154 5.45 -5.10 5.73
CA GLN A 154 4.29 -4.22 5.90
C GLN A 154 4.67 -2.74 5.72
N ARG A 155 5.79 -2.31 6.28
CA ARG A 155 6.29 -0.93 6.07
C ARG A 155 6.67 -0.68 4.61
N SER A 156 7.27 -1.66 3.94
CA SER A 156 7.63 -1.53 2.53
C SER A 156 6.42 -1.36 1.62
N LEU A 157 5.25 -1.92 1.96
CA LEU A 157 4.01 -1.73 1.20
C LEU A 157 3.59 -0.26 1.15
N VAL A 158 3.75 0.45 2.27
CA VAL A 158 3.46 1.90 2.36
C VAL A 158 4.42 2.69 1.48
N THR A 159 5.72 2.43 1.62
CA THR A 159 6.76 3.11 0.83
C THR A 159 6.56 2.87 -0.67
N ASP A 160 6.24 1.63 -1.06
CA ASP A 160 5.97 1.30 -2.45
C ASP A 160 4.72 2.00 -2.99
N PHE A 161 3.64 2.02 -2.20
CA PHE A 161 2.38 2.66 -2.60
C PHE A 161 2.53 4.18 -2.80
N LEU A 162 3.22 4.85 -1.88
CA LEU A 162 3.49 6.29 -1.99
C LEU A 162 4.44 6.61 -3.14
N GLY A 163 5.53 5.86 -3.27
CA GLY A 163 6.49 6.02 -4.36
C GLY A 163 5.87 5.77 -5.73
N TRP A 164 4.96 4.79 -5.82
CA TRP A 164 4.20 4.52 -7.04
C TRP A 164 3.30 5.70 -7.44
N GLN A 165 2.54 6.29 -6.51
CA GLN A 165 1.73 7.48 -6.79
C GLN A 165 2.58 8.68 -7.21
N ALA A 166 3.71 8.89 -6.53
CA ALA A 166 4.65 9.96 -6.87
C ALA A 166 5.21 9.80 -8.30
N ARG A 167 5.55 8.57 -8.71
CA ARG A 167 6.01 8.29 -10.09
C ARG A 167 4.94 8.65 -11.12
N ILE A 168 3.67 8.24 -10.89
CA ILE A 168 2.55 8.57 -11.79
C ILE A 168 2.39 10.09 -11.93
N LEU A 169 2.44 10.83 -10.82
CA LEU A 169 2.34 12.30 -10.85
C LEU A 169 3.49 12.90 -11.65
N ARG A 170 4.74 12.44 -11.44
CA ARG A 170 5.93 12.96 -12.12
C ARG A 170 5.92 12.81 -13.63
N GLU A 171 5.12 11.90 -14.18
CA GLU A 171 4.92 11.78 -15.62
C GLU A 171 4.18 12.98 -16.23
N SER A 172 3.42 13.73 -15.45
CA SER A 172 2.52 14.80 -15.95
C SER A 172 2.76 16.16 -15.34
N ILE A 173 3.32 16.25 -14.12
CA ILE A 173 3.49 17.51 -13.40
C ILE A 173 4.85 18.17 -13.71
N PRO A 174 4.94 19.52 -13.74
CA PRO A 174 6.21 20.22 -13.85
C PRO A 174 7.19 19.87 -12.73
N ALA A 175 8.48 19.87 -13.05
CA ALA A 175 9.54 19.61 -12.06
C ALA A 175 9.57 20.66 -10.93
N THR A 176 9.04 21.85 -11.18
CA THR A 176 8.93 22.95 -10.20
C THR A 176 7.86 22.71 -9.13
N GLN A 177 6.92 21.80 -9.37
CA GLN A 177 5.92 21.43 -8.38
C GLN A 177 6.48 20.39 -7.43
N TRP A 178 6.36 20.64 -6.12
CA TRP A 178 6.79 19.66 -5.11
C TRP A 178 5.81 18.49 -5.02
N VAL A 179 6.29 17.35 -4.53
CA VAL A 179 5.47 16.21 -4.11
C VAL A 179 5.82 15.91 -2.66
N THR A 180 4.80 15.79 -1.83
CA THR A 180 4.93 15.56 -0.40
C THR A 180 3.98 14.48 0.09
N GLN A 181 4.14 14.10 1.34
CA GLN A 181 3.26 13.22 2.09
C GLN A 181 2.98 13.83 3.46
N ASP A 182 1.78 13.60 3.96
CA ASP A 182 1.38 13.88 5.33
C ASP A 182 1.56 12.60 6.17
N PHE A 183 2.57 12.59 7.05
CA PHE A 183 2.86 11.44 7.88
C PHE A 183 2.12 11.54 9.21
N HIS A 184 1.39 10.49 9.54
CA HIS A 184 0.82 10.32 10.86
C HIS A 184 1.95 9.96 11.85
N GLY A 185 2.09 10.76 12.90
CA GLY A 185 2.97 10.41 14.02
C GLY A 185 2.42 9.21 14.79
N ALA A 186 3.24 8.17 14.99
CA ALA A 186 2.89 7.05 15.84
C ALA A 186 3.02 7.42 17.31
#